data_8198a8dff8415a0821ce4aab2361e951
#
_entry.id   8198a8dff8415a0821ce4aab2361e951
#
_cell.length_a   1.000
_cell.length_b   1.000
_cell.length_c   1.000
_cell.angle_alpha   90.00
_cell.angle_beta   90.00
_cell.angle_gamma   90.00
#
_symmetry.space_group_name_H-M   'P 1'
#
loop_
_entity.id
_entity.type
_entity.pdbx_description
1 polymer ?
#
loop_
_entity_poly.entity_id
_entity_poly.type
_entity_poly.pdbx_seq_one_letter_code
_entity_poly.pdbx_strand_id
1 'polypeptide(L)'
;DLFLENLPVLLWENIENILSKIQDAGKTSSILSNTAFIHGDSLIKVLDKMGLSSYFSFMIFSDVIKVSKPNPKIFDMVYNEVNLIKLIKKENVLHIGDNSIADFNGAKSFGFDAQLVKF
;
A
#
# COMPACT_ATOMS: atom_id res chain seq x y z
N ASP A 1 -2.77 -6.13 2.93
CA ASP A 1 -1.53 -6.78 3.19
C ASP A 1 -1.46 -8.22 2.91
N LEU A 2 -2.44 -8.98 3.35
CA LEU A 2 -2.62 -10.34 2.88
C LEU A 2 -3.13 -10.38 1.46
N PHE A 3 -3.33 -9.25 0.96
CA PHE A 3 -3.95 -9.02 -0.31
C PHE A 3 -3.23 -9.73 -1.47
N LEU A 4 -1.90 -9.82 -1.45
CA LEU A 4 -1.16 -10.51 -2.49
C LEU A 4 -1.26 -12.04 -2.39
N GLU A 5 -1.61 -12.59 -1.23
CA GLU A 5 -1.75 -14.02 -1.01
C GLU A 5 -3.16 -14.52 -1.25
N ASN A 6 -4.16 -13.71 -0.87
CA ASN A 6 -5.55 -14.15 -0.76
C ASN A 6 -6.50 -13.44 -1.71
N LEU A 7 -5.98 -12.61 -2.61
CA LEU A 7 -6.82 -11.93 -3.58
C LEU A 7 -7.48 -12.92 -4.52
N PRO A 8 -8.81 -12.85 -4.69
CA PRO A 8 -9.47 -13.60 -5.76
C PRO A 8 -8.89 -13.23 -7.13
N VAL A 9 -8.84 -14.20 -8.03
CA VAL A 9 -8.31 -14.00 -9.40
C VAL A 9 -8.99 -12.81 -10.09
N LEU A 10 -10.26 -12.59 -9.82
CA LEU A 10 -11.02 -11.45 -10.38
C LEU A 10 -10.45 -10.09 -9.97
N LEU A 11 -9.93 -9.96 -8.74
CA LEU A 11 -9.31 -8.72 -8.31
C LEU A 11 -7.99 -8.50 -9.04
N TRP A 12 -7.23 -9.56 -9.31
CA TRP A 12 -6.02 -9.49 -10.09
C TRP A 12 -6.27 -9.03 -11.52
N GLU A 13 -7.34 -9.53 -12.16
CA GLU A 13 -7.72 -9.13 -13.50
C GLU A 13 -8.02 -7.63 -13.60
N ASN A 14 -8.58 -7.04 -12.54
CA ASN A 14 -8.98 -5.65 -12.53
C ASN A 14 -7.92 -4.71 -11.93
N ILE A 15 -6.96 -5.23 -11.19
CA ILE A 15 -6.02 -4.39 -10.45
C ILE A 15 -5.17 -3.51 -11.39
N GLU A 16 -4.72 -4.05 -12.51
CA GLU A 16 -3.94 -3.28 -13.46
C GLU A 16 -4.75 -2.13 -14.04
N ASN A 17 -6.01 -2.35 -14.36
CA ASN A 17 -6.91 -1.29 -14.85
C ASN A 17 -7.09 -0.18 -13.81
N ILE A 18 -7.25 -0.54 -12.55
CA ILE A 18 -7.40 0.42 -11.45
C ILE A 18 -6.12 1.24 -11.29
N LEU A 19 -4.97 0.59 -11.27
CA LEU A 19 -3.67 1.25 -11.14
C LEU A 19 -3.38 2.17 -12.33
N SER A 20 -3.72 1.73 -13.53
CA SER A 20 -3.57 2.52 -14.74
C SER A 20 -4.43 3.79 -14.71
N LYS A 21 -5.68 3.68 -14.25
CA LYS A 21 -6.58 4.83 -14.10
C LYS A 21 -6.07 5.83 -13.08
N ILE A 22 -5.51 5.36 -11.98
CA ILE A 22 -4.90 6.22 -10.96
C ILE A 22 -3.73 6.98 -11.56
N GLN A 23 -2.88 6.30 -12.29
CA GLN A 23 -1.73 6.90 -12.97
C GLN A 23 -2.16 7.93 -14.02
N ASP A 24 -3.16 7.60 -14.83
CA ASP A 24 -3.71 8.51 -15.85
C ASP A 24 -4.33 9.77 -15.24
N ALA A 25 -4.85 9.67 -14.02
CA ALA A 25 -5.37 10.80 -13.27
C ALA A 25 -4.26 11.68 -12.65
N GLY A 26 -3.00 11.37 -12.90
CA GLY A 26 -1.86 12.12 -12.35
C GLY A 26 -1.57 11.82 -10.88
N LYS A 27 -2.12 10.73 -10.36
CA LYS A 27 -1.92 10.30 -8.97
C LYS A 27 -0.92 9.16 -8.90
N THR A 28 -0.35 8.94 -7.72
CA THR A 28 0.62 7.88 -7.50
C THR A 28 0.08 6.77 -6.62
N SER A 29 0.62 5.59 -6.77
CA SER A 29 0.30 4.43 -5.94
C SER A 29 1.58 3.93 -5.26
N SER A 30 1.44 3.37 -4.06
CA SER A 30 2.54 2.77 -3.33
C SER A 30 2.05 1.59 -2.52
N ILE A 31 2.97 0.75 -2.06
CA ILE A 31 2.67 -0.40 -1.22
C ILE A 31 3.21 -0.18 0.18
N LEU A 32 2.36 -0.46 1.17
CA LEU A 32 2.73 -0.58 2.57
C LEU A 32 2.18 -1.91 3.08
N SER A 33 3.05 -2.86 3.42
CA SER A 33 2.62 -4.20 3.79
C SER A 33 3.29 -4.69 5.06
N ASN A 34 2.49 -5.34 5.91
CA ASN A 34 2.99 -6.11 7.05
C ASN A 34 3.40 -7.51 6.55
N THR A 35 4.70 -7.73 6.44
CA THR A 35 5.25 -8.94 5.82
C THR A 35 5.69 -9.95 6.88
N ALA A 36 4.73 -10.49 7.64
CA ALA A 36 5.01 -11.45 8.70
C ALA A 36 5.35 -12.85 8.15
N PHE A 37 4.70 -13.24 7.05
CA PHE A 37 4.81 -14.60 6.49
C PHE A 37 5.52 -14.63 5.15
N ILE A 38 5.48 -13.55 4.37
CA ILE A 38 6.18 -13.44 3.10
C ILE A 38 7.14 -12.27 3.20
N HIS A 39 8.41 -12.50 2.88
CA HIS A 39 9.40 -11.43 2.87
C HIS A 39 9.13 -10.42 1.75
N GLY A 40 9.48 -9.16 2.00
CA GLY A 40 9.30 -8.09 1.02
C GLY A 40 9.94 -8.39 -0.32
N ASP A 41 11.13 -8.99 -0.34
CA ASP A 41 11.82 -9.39 -1.57
C ASP A 41 10.98 -10.37 -2.40
N SER A 42 10.30 -11.31 -1.75
CA SER A 42 9.44 -12.27 -2.44
C SER A 42 8.22 -11.60 -3.05
N LEU A 43 7.64 -10.62 -2.34
CA LEU A 43 6.51 -9.83 -2.85
C LEU A 43 6.92 -8.99 -4.06
N ILE A 44 8.09 -8.40 -4.04
CA ILE A 44 8.62 -7.64 -5.18
C ILE A 44 8.72 -8.55 -6.41
N LYS A 45 9.26 -9.76 -6.25
CA LYS A 45 9.37 -10.73 -7.34
C LYS A 45 8.01 -11.11 -7.93
N VAL A 46 7.00 -11.30 -7.07
CA VAL A 46 5.64 -11.62 -7.52
C VAL A 46 5.08 -10.46 -8.34
N LEU A 47 5.20 -9.23 -7.84
CA LEU A 47 4.74 -8.04 -8.54
C LEU A 47 5.45 -7.83 -9.88
N ASP A 48 6.75 -8.09 -9.94
CA ASP A 48 7.53 -8.02 -11.17
C ASP A 48 7.03 -9.03 -12.20
N LYS A 49 6.77 -10.27 -11.78
CA LYS A 49 6.20 -11.31 -12.66
C LYS A 49 4.84 -10.94 -13.20
N MET A 50 4.04 -10.24 -12.43
CA MET A 50 2.70 -9.81 -12.83
C MET A 50 2.72 -8.51 -13.65
N GLY A 51 3.87 -7.89 -13.81
CA GLY A 51 4.00 -6.63 -14.53
C GLY A 51 3.41 -5.44 -13.80
N LEU A 52 3.29 -5.52 -12.47
CA LEU A 52 2.65 -4.47 -11.66
C LEU A 52 3.63 -3.52 -10.97
N SER A 53 4.90 -3.88 -10.85
CA SER A 53 5.88 -3.09 -10.10
C SER A 53 6.00 -1.65 -10.57
N SER A 54 5.88 -1.41 -11.88
CA SER A 54 6.03 -0.08 -12.46
C SER A 54 4.91 0.90 -12.07
N TYR A 55 3.78 0.41 -11.58
CA TYR A 55 2.69 1.27 -11.13
C TYR A 55 2.94 1.89 -9.76
N PHE A 56 3.87 1.34 -8.98
CA PHE A 56 4.11 1.78 -7.61
C PHE A 56 5.33 2.68 -7.53
N SER A 57 5.17 3.83 -6.90
CA SER A 57 6.26 4.80 -6.73
C SER A 57 7.28 4.34 -5.69
N PHE A 58 6.82 3.62 -4.67
CA PHE A 58 7.68 3.03 -3.65
C PHE A 58 6.94 1.87 -2.97
N MET A 59 7.70 1.05 -2.24
CA MET A 59 7.18 -0.08 -1.48
C MET A 59 7.86 -0.12 -0.11
N ILE A 60 7.06 -0.22 0.96
CA ILE A 60 7.54 -0.32 2.32
C ILE A 60 7.02 -1.63 2.92
N PHE A 61 7.94 -2.45 3.43
CA PHE A 61 7.64 -3.76 4.02
C PHE A 61 8.11 -3.83 5.45
N SER A 62 7.26 -4.34 6.36
CA SER A 62 7.56 -4.37 7.80
C SER A 62 8.77 -5.24 8.16
N ASP A 63 9.05 -6.31 7.41
CA ASP A 63 10.21 -7.16 7.67
C ASP A 63 11.53 -6.45 7.39
N VAL A 64 11.53 -5.51 6.44
CA VAL A 64 12.72 -4.73 6.08
C VAL A 64 12.99 -3.62 7.08
N ILE A 65 11.96 -2.84 7.44
CA ILE A 65 12.13 -1.66 8.31
C ILE A 65 11.94 -1.97 9.80
N LYS A 66 11.49 -3.17 10.15
CA LYS A 66 11.25 -3.63 11.54
C LYS A 66 10.19 -2.83 12.28
N VAL A 67 9.27 -2.22 11.57
CA VAL A 67 8.10 -1.51 12.10
C VAL A 67 6.89 -1.96 11.30
N SER A 68 5.77 -2.22 11.98
CA SER A 68 4.55 -2.70 11.32
C SER A 68 3.34 -1.83 11.67
N LYS A 69 2.33 -1.86 10.79
CA LYS A 69 1.04 -1.21 11.07
C LYS A 69 0.41 -1.85 12.31
N PRO A 70 -0.25 -1.13 13.17
CA PRO A 70 -0.66 0.27 13.08
C PRO A 70 0.32 1.28 13.68
N ASN A 71 1.58 0.93 13.92
CA ASN A 71 2.53 1.86 14.50
C ASN A 71 2.61 3.14 13.66
N PRO A 72 2.42 4.33 14.25
CA PRO A 72 2.43 5.59 13.49
C PRO A 72 3.76 5.87 12.79
N LYS A 73 4.86 5.29 13.25
CA LYS A 73 6.16 5.46 12.59
C LYS A 73 6.15 4.95 11.15
N ILE A 74 5.42 3.87 10.87
CA ILE A 74 5.36 3.31 9.51
C ILE A 74 4.57 4.24 8.59
N PHE A 75 3.48 4.83 9.07
CA PHE A 75 2.71 5.81 8.31
C PHE A 75 3.50 7.10 8.09
N ASP A 76 4.31 7.50 9.07
CA ASP A 76 5.20 8.65 8.92
C ASP A 76 6.24 8.43 7.82
N MET A 77 6.79 7.24 7.73
CA MET A 77 7.70 6.87 6.64
C MET A 77 7.01 6.95 5.27
N VAL A 78 5.77 6.46 5.18
CA VAL A 78 4.97 6.58 3.95
C VAL A 78 4.76 8.04 3.59
N TYR A 79 4.39 8.86 4.55
CA TYR A 79 4.13 10.28 4.32
C TYR A 79 5.38 11.03 3.85
N ASN A 80 6.53 10.71 4.43
CA ASN A 80 7.80 11.28 4.00
C ASN A 80 8.12 10.91 2.55
N GLU A 81 7.94 9.65 2.17
CA GLU A 81 8.16 9.19 0.79
C GLU A 81 7.19 9.84 -0.19
N VAL A 82 5.92 9.97 0.18
CA VAL A 82 4.92 10.63 -0.65
C VAL A 82 5.32 12.09 -0.90
N ASN A 83 5.79 12.79 0.14
CA ASN A 83 6.19 14.19 0.04
C ASN A 83 7.46 14.40 -0.79
N LEU A 84 8.31 13.39 -0.94
CA LEU A 84 9.44 13.46 -1.86
C LEU A 84 8.99 13.49 -3.32
N ILE A 85 7.83 12.93 -3.62
CA ILE A 85 7.24 12.92 -4.96
C ILE A 85 6.49 14.22 -5.21
N LYS A 86 5.60 14.57 -4.27
CA LYS A 86 4.75 15.75 -4.36
C LYS A 86 4.29 16.14 -2.97
N LEU A 87 4.36 17.43 -2.63
CA LEU A 87 3.85 17.91 -1.35
C LEU A 87 2.33 17.81 -1.32
N ILE A 88 1.82 16.98 -0.41
CA ILE A 88 0.38 16.81 -0.21
C ILE A 88 0.08 16.72 1.28
N LYS A 89 -1.16 17.07 1.64
CA LYS A 89 -1.63 16.96 3.02
C LYS A 89 -1.95 15.51 3.36
N LYS A 90 -1.84 15.15 4.65
CA LYS A 90 -2.17 13.80 5.12
C LYS A 90 -3.57 13.35 4.71
N GLU A 91 -4.55 14.23 4.79
CA GLU A 91 -5.94 13.93 4.44
C GLU A 91 -6.15 13.60 2.96
N ASN A 92 -5.18 13.90 2.11
CA ASN A 92 -5.21 13.59 0.68
C ASN A 92 -4.48 12.29 0.34
N VAL A 93 -3.97 11.58 1.34
CA VAL A 93 -3.42 10.24 1.19
C VAL A 93 -4.48 9.23 1.58
N LEU A 94 -4.83 8.32 0.67
CA LEU A 94 -5.80 7.27 0.93
C LEU A 94 -5.06 5.94 1.14
N HIS A 95 -5.25 5.34 2.32
CA HIS A 95 -4.75 4.01 2.61
C HIS A 95 -5.88 2.99 2.51
N ILE A 96 -5.67 1.95 1.72
CA ILE A 96 -6.64 0.89 1.50
C ILE A 96 -6.10 -0.42 2.06
N GLY A 97 -6.88 -1.09 2.88
CA GLY A 97 -6.50 -2.37 3.46
C GLY A 97 -7.67 -3.15 4.00
N ASP A 98 -7.42 -4.39 4.42
CA ASP A 98 -8.46 -5.31 4.87
C ASP A 98 -8.52 -5.48 6.39
N ASN A 99 -7.59 -4.91 7.12
CA ASN A 99 -7.56 -5.01 8.59
C ASN A 99 -8.07 -3.74 9.23
N SER A 100 -9.12 -3.87 10.06
CA SER A 100 -9.77 -2.72 10.69
C SER A 100 -8.86 -1.97 11.67
N ILE A 101 -7.93 -2.67 12.31
CA ILE A 101 -7.02 -2.07 13.29
C ILE A 101 -5.74 -1.58 12.61
N ALA A 102 -5.04 -2.47 11.91
CA ALA A 102 -3.75 -2.14 11.31
C ALA A 102 -3.89 -1.11 10.17
N ASP A 103 -4.87 -1.28 9.32
CA ASP A 103 -5.03 -0.43 8.14
C ASP A 103 -5.96 0.74 8.39
N PHE A 104 -7.23 0.48 8.71
CA PHE A 104 -8.23 1.54 8.81
C PHE A 104 -7.97 2.46 10.01
N ASN A 105 -7.95 1.91 11.22
CA ASN A 105 -7.74 2.71 12.42
C ASN A 105 -6.33 3.32 12.47
N GLY A 106 -5.33 2.56 12.06
CA GLY A 106 -3.95 3.04 12.03
C GLY A 106 -3.77 4.26 11.12
N ALA A 107 -4.27 4.18 9.90
CA ALA A 107 -4.19 5.28 8.94
C ALA A 107 -5.00 6.50 9.39
N LYS A 108 -6.22 6.29 9.87
CA LYS A 108 -7.08 7.38 10.37
C LYS A 108 -6.45 8.09 11.56
N SER A 109 -5.89 7.34 12.49
CA SER A 109 -5.24 7.93 13.68
C SER A 109 -4.02 8.76 13.30
N PHE A 110 -3.33 8.38 12.23
CA PHE A 110 -2.19 9.14 11.72
C PHE A 110 -2.62 10.43 10.99
N GLY A 111 -3.83 10.48 10.48
CA GLY A 111 -4.37 11.63 9.74
C GLY A 111 -4.57 11.37 8.25
N PHE A 112 -4.32 10.15 7.77
CA PHE A 112 -4.66 9.74 6.41
C PHE A 112 -6.16 9.48 6.27
N ASP A 113 -6.67 9.58 5.06
CA ASP A 113 -7.94 8.97 4.73
C ASP A 113 -7.77 7.46 4.61
N ALA A 114 -8.81 6.69 4.82
CA ALA A 114 -8.71 5.25 4.80
C ALA A 114 -9.98 4.60 4.28
N GLN A 115 -9.79 3.46 3.62
CA GLN A 115 -10.88 2.63 3.11
C GLN A 115 -10.62 1.20 3.53
N LEU A 116 -11.58 0.61 4.24
CA LEU A 116 -11.56 -0.80 4.57
C LEU A 116 -12.17 -1.60 3.42
N VAL A 117 -11.47 -2.63 2.98
CA VAL A 117 -11.96 -3.53 1.93
C VAL A 117 -12.10 -4.94 2.51
N LYS A 118 -13.03 -5.71 1.95
CA LYS A 118 -13.26 -7.11 2.33
C LYS A 118 -13.06 -7.98 1.10
N PHE A 119 -12.35 -9.08 1.29
CA PHE A 119 -12.10 -10.05 0.24
C PHE A 119 -12.90 -11.33 0.47
#